data_9ad93a491823e5add357594e7715caaa
#
_entry.id   9ad93a491823e5add357594e7715caaa
#
_cell.length_a   1.000
_cell.length_b   1.000
_cell.length_c   1.000
_cell.angle_alpha   90.00
_cell.angle_beta   90.00
_cell.angle_gamma   90.00
#
_symmetry.space_group_name_H-M   'P 1'
#
loop_
_entity.id
_entity.type
_entity.pdbx_description
1 polymer ?
#
loop_
_entity_poly.entity_id
_entity_poly.type
_entity_poly.pdbx_seq_one_letter_code
_entity_poly.pdbx_strand_id
1 'polypeptide(L)'
;IYSTSRNRHPTIGSGAKKGGSNWIVDFRNCVNYNWSGPTNLGGVQINCINNYYRPGPCTKNDSTPPLRIKDHDTTRAKGFIQGNYFDGMSEVFNSDNFTAIEYTNTGSYMSTSRNRWELKSEIDCGEFSVPTQTAKNAYSNCLKYSGCSLVRDTVDERIIANIAMQKGILI
;
A
#
# COMPACT_ATOMS: atom_id res chain seq x y z
N ILE A 1 -10.93 0.16 -0.55
CA ILE A 1 -10.49 1.56 -0.46
C ILE A 1 -10.01 1.83 0.97
N TYR A 2 -8.84 2.46 1.08
CA TYR A 2 -8.31 3.05 2.31
C TYR A 2 -8.32 4.56 2.13
N SER A 3 -9.09 5.27 2.90
CA SER A 3 -9.29 6.71 2.72
C SER A 3 -9.12 7.48 4.02
N THR A 4 -8.42 8.60 3.92
CA THR A 4 -8.41 9.68 4.92
C THR A 4 -8.01 9.19 6.32
N SER A 5 -6.94 8.40 6.42
CA SER A 5 -6.41 7.88 7.68
C SER A 5 -5.15 8.62 8.10
N ARG A 6 -5.04 8.95 9.38
CA ARG A 6 -3.90 9.68 9.92
C ARG A 6 -2.61 8.88 9.84
N ASN A 7 -2.66 7.59 10.20
CA ASN A 7 -1.53 6.68 10.17
C ASN A 7 -1.98 5.32 9.64
N ARG A 8 -1.03 4.52 9.13
CA ARG A 8 -1.28 3.12 8.79
C ARG A 8 -2.26 2.95 7.62
N HIS A 9 -1.80 3.21 6.44
CA HIS A 9 -2.58 3.19 5.21
C HIS A 9 -2.23 2.04 4.23
N PRO A 10 -2.50 0.80 4.55
CA PRO A 10 -2.64 0.18 5.86
C PRO A 10 -1.29 -0.10 6.54
N THR A 11 -1.29 -0.66 7.76
CA THR A 11 -0.14 -1.36 8.31
C THR A 11 -0.33 -2.83 8.05
N ILE A 12 0.55 -3.39 7.23
CA ILE A 12 0.59 -4.80 6.90
C ILE A 12 1.85 -5.36 7.55
N GLY A 13 1.68 -6.20 8.54
CA GLY A 13 2.80 -6.79 9.25
C GLY A 13 2.37 -7.55 10.49
N SER A 14 3.19 -8.50 10.89
CA SER A 14 3.01 -9.18 12.16
C SER A 14 3.70 -8.40 13.26
N GLY A 15 3.06 -8.23 14.40
CA GLY A 15 3.70 -7.75 15.63
C GLY A 15 4.61 -8.78 16.28
N ALA A 16 4.98 -9.83 15.60
CA ALA A 16 5.80 -10.91 16.12
C ALA A 16 7.20 -10.40 16.47
N LYS A 17 7.50 -10.36 17.74
CA LYS A 17 8.77 -9.84 18.29
C LYS A 17 9.98 -10.73 18.05
N LYS A 18 9.81 -11.99 17.70
CA LYS A 18 10.90 -12.95 17.41
C LYS A 18 10.43 -14.01 16.41
N GLY A 19 11.18 -14.22 15.36
CA GLY A 19 11.04 -15.35 14.46
C GLY A 19 10.20 -15.13 13.21
N GLY A 20 9.72 -13.93 12.94
CA GLY A 20 8.95 -13.58 11.76
C GLY A 20 7.68 -14.41 11.58
N SER A 21 6.71 -13.93 10.84
CA SER A 21 5.56 -14.76 10.45
C SER A 21 5.83 -15.40 9.09
N ASN A 22 5.38 -16.63 8.95
CA ASN A 22 5.29 -17.29 7.64
C ASN A 22 4.04 -16.81 6.85
N TRP A 23 3.44 -15.72 7.29
CA TRP A 23 2.24 -15.21 6.63
C TRP A 23 2.61 -14.64 5.27
N ILE A 24 1.84 -15.05 4.30
CA ILE A 24 1.83 -14.45 2.97
C ILE A 24 0.62 -13.52 2.93
N VAL A 25 0.86 -12.30 2.48
CA VAL A 25 -0.18 -11.29 2.30
C VAL A 25 -0.21 -10.90 0.83
N ASP A 26 -1.38 -10.98 0.24
CA ASP A 26 -1.61 -10.50 -1.11
C ASP A 26 -2.39 -9.18 -1.07
N PHE A 27 -1.66 -8.07 -1.24
CA PHE A 27 -2.19 -6.71 -1.21
C PHE A 27 -2.21 -6.15 -2.62
N ARG A 28 -3.34 -6.30 -3.28
CA ARG A 28 -3.50 -5.86 -4.67
C ARG A 28 -4.84 -5.20 -4.97
N ASN A 29 -4.90 -4.48 -6.08
CA ASN A 29 -6.12 -3.84 -6.61
C ASN A 29 -6.78 -2.88 -5.61
N CYS A 30 -6.02 -2.30 -4.70
CA CYS A 30 -6.52 -1.40 -3.67
C CYS A 30 -6.31 0.06 -4.06
N VAL A 31 -7.16 0.94 -3.51
CA VAL A 31 -7.01 2.39 -3.61
C VAL A 31 -6.65 2.95 -2.24
N ASN A 32 -5.54 3.68 -2.20
CA ASN A 32 -5.07 4.40 -1.03
C ASN A 32 -5.18 5.90 -1.29
N TYR A 33 -5.95 6.60 -0.50
CA TYR A 33 -6.25 8.01 -0.71
C TYR A 33 -6.00 8.84 0.55
N ASN A 34 -5.35 10.01 0.37
CA ASN A 34 -5.25 11.07 1.37
C ASN A 34 -4.70 10.59 2.72
N TRP A 35 -3.50 10.06 2.71
CA TRP A 35 -2.81 9.56 3.91
C TRP A 35 -1.91 10.62 4.55
N SER A 36 -1.71 10.54 5.86
CA SER A 36 -0.68 11.31 6.56
C SER A 36 0.57 10.47 6.84
N GLY A 37 0.45 9.17 6.98
CA GLY A 37 1.55 8.23 7.15
C GLY A 37 1.54 7.13 6.10
N PRO A 38 2.71 6.57 5.75
CA PRO A 38 2.85 5.61 4.66
C PRO A 38 2.16 4.28 4.93
N THR A 39 1.95 3.50 3.87
CA THR A 39 1.65 2.07 3.97
C THR A 39 2.86 1.36 4.55
N ASN A 40 2.70 0.73 5.70
CA ASN A 40 3.78 -0.04 6.32
C ASN A 40 3.71 -1.50 5.87
N LEU A 41 4.82 -1.96 5.29
CA LEU A 41 5.02 -3.31 4.77
C LEU A 41 6.17 -3.96 5.55
N GLY A 42 5.89 -4.78 6.53
CA GLY A 42 6.99 -5.38 7.28
C GLY A 42 6.58 -6.62 8.09
N GLY A 43 7.55 -7.48 8.39
CA GLY A 43 7.34 -8.68 9.18
C GLY A 43 6.51 -9.78 8.52
N VAL A 44 6.27 -9.71 7.21
CA VAL A 44 5.51 -10.70 6.43
C VAL A 44 6.16 -10.92 5.05
N GLN A 45 5.74 -11.95 4.37
CA GLN A 45 5.97 -12.08 2.93
C GLN A 45 4.79 -11.43 2.20
N ILE A 46 5.05 -10.56 1.23
CA ILE A 46 3.98 -9.76 0.63
C ILE A 46 4.09 -9.63 -0.88
N ASN A 47 2.96 -9.80 -1.55
CA ASN A 47 2.73 -9.26 -2.88
C ASN A 47 2.03 -7.90 -2.73
N CYS A 48 2.64 -6.83 -3.21
CA CYS A 48 2.03 -5.50 -3.24
C CYS A 48 1.91 -5.07 -4.71
N ILE A 49 0.75 -5.35 -5.31
CA ILE A 49 0.59 -5.34 -6.77
C ILE A 49 -0.58 -4.48 -7.20
N ASN A 50 -0.33 -3.61 -8.19
CA ASN A 50 -1.37 -2.85 -8.89
C ASN A 50 -2.31 -2.07 -7.97
N ASN A 51 -1.79 -1.53 -6.87
CA ASN A 51 -2.51 -0.60 -6.02
C ASN A 51 -2.40 0.82 -6.57
N TYR A 52 -3.43 1.62 -6.37
CA TYR A 52 -3.47 3.02 -6.76
C TYR A 52 -3.32 3.90 -5.52
N TYR A 53 -2.31 4.76 -5.53
CA TYR A 53 -2.02 5.72 -4.48
C TYR A 53 -2.34 7.12 -4.99
N ARG A 54 -3.31 7.80 -4.37
CA ARG A 54 -3.74 9.15 -4.73
C ARG A 54 -3.54 10.09 -3.55
N PRO A 55 -2.55 11.00 -3.60
CA PRO A 55 -2.40 12.04 -2.58
C PRO A 55 -3.67 12.88 -2.45
N GLY A 56 -3.91 13.39 -1.25
CA GLY A 56 -4.99 14.30 -0.96
C GLY A 56 -4.51 15.45 -0.06
N PRO A 57 -5.41 16.32 0.41
CA PRO A 57 -5.02 17.52 1.16
C PRO A 57 -4.21 17.26 2.43
N CYS A 58 -4.29 16.05 2.98
CA CYS A 58 -3.56 15.68 4.21
C CYS A 58 -2.29 14.88 3.93
N THR A 59 -2.00 14.55 2.69
CA THR A 59 -0.76 13.90 2.29
C THR A 59 0.35 14.94 2.27
N LYS A 60 1.29 14.82 3.21
CA LYS A 60 2.20 15.90 3.58
C LYS A 60 3.27 16.25 2.56
N ASN A 61 3.64 15.36 1.69
CA ASN A 61 4.69 15.61 0.72
C ASN A 61 4.64 14.54 -0.37
N ASP A 62 4.47 14.97 -1.59
CA ASP A 62 4.46 14.12 -2.78
C ASP A 62 5.82 13.47 -3.10
N SER A 63 6.90 14.01 -2.56
CA SER A 63 8.24 13.43 -2.65
C SER A 63 8.57 12.42 -1.54
N THR A 64 7.74 12.32 -0.49
CA THR A 64 7.96 11.34 0.58
C THR A 64 7.49 9.95 0.11
N PRO A 65 8.34 8.92 0.23
CA PRO A 65 7.96 7.57 -0.16
C PRO A 65 6.64 7.13 0.49
N PRO A 66 5.63 6.72 -0.30
CA PRO A 66 4.32 6.34 0.21
C PRO A 66 4.30 4.95 0.86
N LEU A 67 5.37 4.19 0.68
CA LEU A 67 5.56 2.87 1.28
C LEU A 67 6.70 2.92 2.29
N ARG A 68 6.61 2.13 3.33
CA ARG A 68 7.66 2.00 4.34
C ARG A 68 7.83 0.56 4.76
N ILE A 69 9.06 0.12 4.84
CA ILE A 69 9.41 -1.13 5.51
C ILE A 69 9.99 -0.78 6.86
N LYS A 70 9.25 -1.18 7.88
CA LYS A 70 9.67 -1.15 9.26
C LYS A 70 9.73 -2.58 9.74
N ASP A 71 10.85 -3.21 9.53
CA ASP A 71 10.99 -4.62 9.81
C ASP A 71 11.70 -4.88 11.13
N HIS A 72 11.13 -5.76 11.92
CA HIS A 72 11.70 -6.25 13.17
C HIS A 72 12.35 -7.63 12.99
N ASP A 73 12.07 -8.33 11.91
CA ASP A 73 12.67 -9.60 11.56
C ASP A 73 12.99 -9.65 10.06
N THR A 74 14.24 -9.38 9.76
CA THR A 74 14.73 -9.30 8.39
C THR A 74 14.98 -10.65 7.73
N THR A 75 14.81 -11.75 8.45
CA THR A 75 15.17 -13.07 7.93
C THR A 75 14.11 -13.67 7.02
N ARG A 76 12.84 -13.34 7.25
CA ARG A 76 11.69 -13.92 6.54
C ARG A 76 10.86 -12.91 5.77
N ALA A 77 10.86 -11.64 6.18
CA ALA A 77 10.14 -10.59 5.47
C ALA A 77 10.73 -10.38 4.08
N LYS A 78 9.91 -10.56 3.09
CA LYS A 78 10.22 -10.39 1.67
C LYS A 78 9.04 -9.81 0.95
N GLY A 79 9.27 -9.10 -0.14
CA GLY A 79 8.17 -8.52 -0.92
C GLY A 79 8.43 -8.47 -2.40
N PHE A 80 7.38 -8.74 -3.15
CA PHE A 80 7.27 -8.45 -4.56
C PHE A 80 6.39 -7.23 -4.74
N ILE A 81 6.92 -6.18 -5.37
CA ILE A 81 6.21 -4.91 -5.55
C ILE A 81 6.25 -4.53 -7.03
N GLN A 82 5.08 -4.49 -7.66
CA GLN A 82 4.97 -4.17 -9.07
C GLN A 82 3.63 -3.55 -9.45
N GLY A 83 3.68 -2.69 -10.47
CA GLY A 83 2.48 -2.16 -11.11
C GLY A 83 1.66 -1.21 -10.24
N ASN A 84 2.14 -0.83 -9.05
CA ASN A 84 1.50 0.19 -8.26
C ASN A 84 1.66 1.55 -8.96
N TYR A 85 0.62 2.36 -8.91
CA TYR A 85 0.60 3.69 -9.52
C TYR A 85 0.47 4.78 -8.45
N PHE A 86 1.39 5.72 -8.48
CA PHE A 86 1.50 6.83 -7.54
C PHE A 86 1.11 8.12 -8.26
N ASP A 87 -0.17 8.48 -8.16
CA ASP A 87 -0.79 9.58 -8.89
C ASP A 87 -0.27 10.94 -8.45
N GLY A 88 0.26 11.72 -9.39
CA GLY A 88 0.82 13.05 -9.10
C GLY A 88 2.09 13.05 -8.25
N MET A 89 2.72 11.89 -8.04
CA MET A 89 3.99 11.76 -7.32
C MET A 89 5.16 11.62 -8.31
N SER A 90 6.37 11.41 -7.79
CA SER A 90 7.57 11.24 -8.61
C SER A 90 7.41 10.10 -9.63
N GLU A 91 7.71 10.34 -10.91
CA GLU A 91 7.68 9.32 -11.96
C GLU A 91 8.66 8.16 -11.70
N VAL A 92 9.70 8.38 -10.92
CA VAL A 92 10.62 7.32 -10.50
C VAL A 92 9.88 6.24 -9.70
N PHE A 93 8.87 6.62 -8.90
CA PHE A 93 8.04 5.66 -8.15
C PHE A 93 7.20 4.78 -9.08
N ASN A 94 6.74 5.33 -10.19
CA ASN A 94 5.94 4.60 -11.18
C ASN A 94 6.81 3.70 -12.06
N SER A 95 8.04 4.11 -12.38
CA SER A 95 8.97 3.32 -13.19
C SER A 95 9.61 2.16 -12.43
N ASP A 96 9.88 2.36 -11.13
CA ASP A 96 10.41 1.34 -10.23
C ASP A 96 9.78 1.49 -8.85
N ASN A 97 8.75 0.69 -8.58
CA ASN A 97 8.00 0.78 -7.33
C ASN A 97 8.83 0.56 -6.06
N PHE A 98 10.01 -0.06 -6.14
CA PHE A 98 10.91 -0.19 -5.00
C PHE A 98 11.53 1.14 -4.59
N THR A 99 11.58 2.13 -5.46
CA THR A 99 12.03 3.50 -5.12
C THR A 99 11.00 4.26 -4.28
N ALA A 100 9.74 3.81 -4.30
CA ALA A 100 8.67 4.35 -3.47
C ALA A 100 8.70 3.84 -2.03
N ILE A 101 9.76 3.13 -1.61
CA ILE A 101 9.88 2.54 -0.28
C ILE A 101 10.91 3.27 0.55
N GLU A 102 10.50 3.71 1.72
CA GLU A 102 11.39 4.11 2.81
C GLU A 102 11.80 2.88 3.63
N TYR A 103 13.09 2.60 3.65
CA TYR A 103 13.66 1.53 4.46
C TYR A 103 14.11 2.10 5.80
N THR A 104 13.38 1.84 6.87
CA THR A 104 13.68 2.37 8.18
C THR A 104 14.37 1.34 9.08
N ASN A 105 15.48 1.78 9.70
CA ASN A 105 16.15 1.02 10.73
C ASN A 105 15.58 1.40 12.10
N THR A 106 15.11 0.43 12.87
CA THR A 106 14.59 0.67 14.21
C THR A 106 15.46 -0.04 15.25
N GLY A 107 16.38 0.70 15.87
CA GLY A 107 17.19 0.22 16.99
C GLY A 107 18.17 -0.88 16.64
N SER A 108 18.27 -1.91 17.48
CA SER A 108 19.20 -3.05 17.36
C SER A 108 18.86 -4.05 16.25
N TYR A 109 17.90 -3.74 15.40
CA TYR A 109 17.52 -4.62 14.28
C TYR A 109 18.41 -4.35 13.07
N MET A 110 18.69 -5.42 12.32
CA MET A 110 19.53 -5.34 11.13
C MET A 110 18.91 -4.39 10.09
N SER A 111 19.77 -3.59 9.45
CA SER A 111 19.32 -2.65 8.43
C SER A 111 18.55 -3.36 7.31
N THR A 112 17.31 -2.94 7.09
CA THR A 112 16.53 -3.34 5.94
C THR A 112 17.08 -2.63 4.71
N SER A 113 17.19 -3.34 3.61
CA SER A 113 17.60 -2.77 2.34
C SER A 113 16.85 -3.46 1.21
N ARG A 114 16.80 -2.80 0.05
CA ARG A 114 16.17 -3.35 -1.15
C ARG A 114 16.69 -4.77 -1.43
N ASN A 115 18.00 -4.97 -1.48
CA ASN A 115 18.62 -6.25 -1.82
C ASN A 115 18.24 -7.40 -0.88
N ARG A 116 17.90 -7.10 0.36
CA ARG A 116 17.50 -8.11 1.34
C ARG A 116 16.02 -8.42 1.28
N TRP A 117 15.19 -7.46 0.90
CA TRP A 117 13.74 -7.55 0.99
C TRP A 117 13.08 -7.87 -0.35
N GLU A 118 13.63 -7.39 -1.46
CA GLU A 118 13.07 -7.53 -2.78
C GLU A 118 12.99 -8.98 -3.25
N LEU A 119 11.81 -9.39 -3.70
CA LEU A 119 11.60 -10.58 -4.51
C LEU A 119 11.53 -10.19 -5.99
N LYS A 120 12.11 -11.03 -6.85
CA LYS A 120 12.11 -10.84 -8.31
C LYS A 120 10.88 -11.42 -9.00
N SER A 121 10.12 -12.23 -8.29
CA SER A 121 8.87 -12.82 -8.76
C SER A 121 7.79 -12.77 -7.70
N GLU A 122 6.56 -12.79 -8.16
CA GLU A 122 5.37 -12.87 -7.32
C GLU A 122 5.39 -14.15 -6.47
N ILE A 123 4.93 -14.05 -5.23
CA ILE A 123 4.72 -15.20 -4.35
C ILE A 123 3.45 -15.89 -4.81
N ASP A 124 3.54 -17.19 -5.06
CA ASP A 124 2.37 -17.99 -5.40
C ASP A 124 1.43 -18.11 -4.21
N CYS A 125 0.21 -17.66 -4.37
CA CYS A 125 -0.87 -17.74 -3.37
C CYS A 125 -1.80 -18.93 -3.64
N GLY A 126 -1.49 -19.79 -4.61
CA GLY A 126 -2.24 -21.00 -4.95
C GLY A 126 -3.70 -20.70 -5.29
N GLU A 127 -4.62 -21.44 -4.67
CA GLU A 127 -6.07 -21.28 -4.86
C GLU A 127 -6.63 -19.92 -4.37
N PHE A 128 -5.85 -19.18 -3.57
CA PHE A 128 -6.22 -17.85 -3.09
C PHE A 128 -5.78 -16.72 -4.02
N SER A 129 -5.28 -17.05 -5.21
CA SER A 129 -4.90 -16.05 -6.22
C SER A 129 -6.11 -15.25 -6.68
N VAL A 130 -5.95 -13.94 -6.77
CA VAL A 130 -7.00 -13.00 -7.19
C VAL A 130 -6.70 -12.49 -8.59
N PRO A 131 -7.72 -12.31 -9.46
CA PRO A 131 -7.52 -11.70 -10.76
C PRO A 131 -6.87 -10.33 -10.64
N THR A 132 -5.79 -10.12 -11.38
CA THR A 132 -5.01 -8.89 -11.36
C THR A 132 -5.52 -7.94 -12.44
N GLN A 133 -5.71 -6.68 -12.10
CA GLN A 133 -6.04 -5.60 -13.02
C GLN A 133 -4.99 -4.49 -12.90
N THR A 134 -4.90 -3.61 -13.86
CA THR A 134 -3.98 -2.46 -13.74
C THR A 134 -4.40 -1.56 -12.56
N ALA A 135 -3.46 -0.84 -11.95
CA ALA A 135 -3.77 0.08 -10.85
C ALA A 135 -4.83 1.12 -11.24
N LYS A 136 -4.81 1.62 -12.48
CA LYS A 136 -5.83 2.56 -13.00
C LYS A 136 -7.20 1.93 -13.13
N ASN A 137 -7.28 0.68 -13.57
CA ASN A 137 -8.55 -0.06 -13.60
C ASN A 137 -9.04 -0.37 -12.19
N ALA A 138 -8.13 -0.74 -11.28
CA ALA A 138 -8.45 -0.93 -9.88
C ALA A 138 -9.05 0.34 -9.26
N TYR A 139 -8.46 1.52 -9.54
CA TYR A 139 -9.00 2.81 -9.12
C TYR A 139 -10.43 3.01 -9.61
N SER A 140 -10.66 2.88 -10.91
CA SER A 140 -11.99 3.08 -11.52
C SER A 140 -13.03 2.11 -10.96
N ASN A 141 -12.65 0.84 -10.83
CA ASN A 141 -13.54 -0.20 -10.32
C ASN A 141 -13.82 -0.02 -8.82
N CYS A 142 -12.81 0.38 -8.04
CA CYS A 142 -13.02 0.68 -6.61
C CYS A 142 -13.99 1.85 -6.42
N LEU A 143 -13.87 2.93 -7.19
CA LEU A 143 -14.80 4.06 -7.10
C LEU A 143 -16.22 3.64 -7.48
N LYS A 144 -16.36 2.75 -8.45
CA LYS A 144 -17.67 2.32 -8.94
C LYS A 144 -18.33 1.28 -8.05
N TYR A 145 -17.58 0.30 -7.56
CA TYR A 145 -18.13 -0.92 -6.99
C TYR A 145 -17.80 -1.15 -5.52
N SER A 146 -16.99 -0.32 -4.86
CA SER A 146 -16.70 -0.50 -3.43
C SER A 146 -17.82 -0.02 -2.53
N GLY A 147 -17.88 -0.61 -1.33
CA GLY A 147 -18.91 -0.31 -0.35
C GLY A 147 -20.29 -0.82 -0.78
N CYS A 148 -21.32 -0.18 -0.29
CA CYS A 148 -22.71 -0.49 -0.66
C CYS A 148 -23.06 0.08 -2.03
N SER A 149 -22.35 -0.34 -3.08
CA SER A 149 -22.38 0.29 -4.41
C SER A 149 -23.72 0.22 -5.14
N LEU A 150 -24.63 -0.67 -4.75
CA LEU A 150 -25.99 -0.74 -5.31
C LEU A 150 -26.87 0.39 -4.79
N VAL A 151 -26.78 0.71 -3.51
CA VAL A 151 -27.47 1.83 -2.88
C VAL A 151 -26.52 2.46 -1.87
N ARG A 152 -25.85 3.54 -2.30
CA ARG A 152 -24.90 4.27 -1.44
C ARG A 152 -25.66 5.24 -0.54
N ASP A 153 -25.23 5.30 0.70
CA ASP A 153 -25.64 6.38 1.59
C ASP A 153 -24.80 7.66 1.35
N THR A 154 -25.17 8.73 2.02
CA THR A 154 -24.48 10.04 1.89
C THR A 154 -23.03 10.01 2.34
N VAL A 155 -22.64 9.07 3.21
CA VAL A 155 -21.25 8.91 3.68
C VAL A 155 -20.42 8.26 2.58
N ASP A 156 -20.91 7.18 1.99
CA ASP A 156 -20.24 6.51 0.88
C ASP A 156 -20.11 7.45 -0.33
N GLU A 157 -21.18 8.17 -0.69
CA GLU A 157 -21.15 9.16 -1.78
C GLU A 157 -20.10 10.24 -1.52
N ARG A 158 -20.05 10.77 -0.31
CA ARG A 158 -19.06 11.79 0.09
C ARG A 158 -17.62 11.24 0.00
N ILE A 159 -17.37 10.02 0.45
CA ILE A 159 -16.04 9.40 0.38
C ILE A 159 -15.59 9.25 -1.07
N ILE A 160 -16.45 8.70 -1.92
CA ILE A 160 -16.14 8.52 -3.35
C ILE A 160 -15.91 9.87 -4.04
N ALA A 161 -16.76 10.88 -3.78
CA ALA A 161 -16.59 12.22 -4.31
C ALA A 161 -15.29 12.89 -3.83
N ASN A 162 -14.93 12.72 -2.56
CA ASN A 162 -13.67 13.23 -2.01
C ASN A 162 -12.45 12.62 -2.71
N ILE A 163 -12.47 11.31 -2.96
CA ILE A 163 -11.39 10.62 -3.67
C ILE A 163 -11.29 11.15 -5.11
N ALA A 164 -12.40 11.26 -5.82
CA ALA A 164 -12.44 11.72 -7.20
C ALA A 164 -11.97 13.18 -7.34
N MET A 165 -12.35 14.05 -6.40
CA MET A 165 -12.05 15.48 -6.42
C MET A 165 -10.80 15.88 -5.63
N GLN A 166 -10.06 14.95 -5.05
CA GLN A 166 -8.92 15.19 -4.15
C GLN A 166 -9.27 16.13 -2.98
N LYS A 167 -10.37 15.88 -2.31
CA LYS A 167 -10.86 16.66 -1.17
C LYS A 167 -10.92 15.82 0.11
N GLY A 168 -11.25 16.48 1.22
CA GLY A 168 -11.45 15.86 2.52
C GLY A 168 -10.29 16.09 3.47
N ILE A 169 -10.61 16.07 4.76
CA ILE A 169 -9.67 16.24 5.87
C ILE A 169 -9.56 14.94 6.65
N LEU A 170 -8.45 14.78 7.38
CA LEU A 170 -8.31 13.70 8.37
C LEU A 170 -9.28 13.93 9.52
N ILE A 171 -9.94 12.89 9.94
CA ILE A 171 -10.80 12.87 11.12
C ILE A 171 -10.01 12.39 12.32
#